data_9b52a81685c68ba2fb6d965b43dcccbb
#
_entry.id   9b52a81685c68ba2fb6d965b43dcccbb
#
_cell.length_a   1.000
_cell.length_b   1.000
_cell.length_c   1.000
_cell.angle_alpha   90.00
_cell.angle_beta   90.00
_cell.angle_gamma   90.00
#
_symmetry.space_group_name_H-M   'P 1'
#
loop_
_entity.id
_entity.type
_entity.pdbx_description
1 polymer ?
#
loop_
_entity_poly.entity_id
_entity_poly.type
_entity_poly.pdbx_seq_one_letter_code
_entity_poly.pdbx_strand_id
1 'polypeptide(L)'
;MHKILSFIFIVSLPLFGAVKLHLAGSTTIQPIFEDLKPYMQKNFDVSPIIEGGGSQKGLEMLGNNMIDIAMVSRDLSEAEKEKYNYITFGYDGLAIIVHKENPVDKISTNQLRDIYSGKIQNWKEMNSKFKSDITVISKMLGRGTLDIFEHYIKLQSPKTTNKKYSYPHITKKAWEAGANNDVIVWVGGIKDAIGFVSIGAIKEFDGYDMPIKVLPLDSIQPTNITIQNKSYPIVRELNLVYQKSNTKVASFIKNLQNPLFDTTIEKHHFIRAKYEDK
;
A
#
# COMPACT_ATOMS: atom_id res chain seq x y z
N MET A 1 7.47 48.62 61.18
CA MET A 1 6.98 48.48 59.77
C MET A 1 7.88 47.47 59.08
N HIS A 2 7.44 46.18 59.01
CA HIS A 2 8.17 45.09 58.33
C HIS A 2 7.65 45.00 56.92
N LYS A 3 8.51 45.24 55.94
CA LYS A 3 8.15 45.02 54.51
C LYS A 3 8.40 43.54 54.22
N ILE A 4 7.31 42.79 53.94
CA ILE A 4 7.36 41.44 53.43
C ILE A 4 7.62 41.52 51.93
N LEU A 5 8.78 41.05 51.47
CA LEU A 5 9.15 40.93 50.05
C LEU A 5 8.61 39.55 49.57
N SER A 6 7.48 39.54 48.85
CA SER A 6 6.99 38.33 48.20
C SER A 6 7.81 38.04 46.95
N PHE A 7 8.59 36.94 47.00
CA PHE A 7 9.29 36.40 45.85
C PHE A 7 8.30 35.57 45.00
N ILE A 8 7.91 36.07 43.83
CA ILE A 8 7.13 35.28 42.88
C ILE A 8 8.10 34.39 42.12
N PHE A 9 8.05 33.08 42.40
CA PHE A 9 8.76 32.07 41.65
C PHE A 9 8.01 31.80 40.37
N ILE A 10 8.45 32.38 39.24
CA ILE A 10 7.92 32.05 37.90
C ILE A 10 8.53 30.70 37.50
N VAL A 11 7.77 29.64 37.69
CA VAL A 11 8.09 28.33 37.13
C VAL A 11 7.82 28.39 35.63
N SER A 12 8.87 28.60 34.85
CA SER A 12 8.79 28.45 33.39
C SER A 12 8.67 26.95 33.10
N LEU A 13 7.44 26.49 32.83
CA LEU A 13 7.22 25.18 32.23
C LEU A 13 7.79 25.23 30.82
N PRO A 14 8.72 24.31 30.49
CA PRO A 14 9.19 24.22 29.12
C PRO A 14 7.99 23.84 28.23
N LEU A 15 7.62 24.72 27.31
CA LEU A 15 6.67 24.42 26.24
C LEU A 15 7.39 23.44 25.28
N PHE A 16 7.38 22.15 25.59
CA PHE A 16 7.78 21.12 24.62
C PHE A 16 6.68 21.07 23.56
N GLY A 17 6.88 21.71 22.43
CA GLY A 17 6.00 21.55 21.27
C GLY A 17 6.02 20.09 20.82
N ALA A 18 4.85 19.56 20.41
CA ALA A 18 4.72 18.20 19.89
C ALA A 18 5.80 17.90 18.84
N VAL A 19 6.43 16.73 18.93
CA VAL A 19 7.49 16.31 18.00
C VAL A 19 6.87 16.09 16.62
N LYS A 20 7.34 16.83 15.61
CA LYS A 20 6.92 16.58 14.21
C LYS A 20 7.43 15.20 13.79
N LEU A 21 6.53 14.39 13.24
CA LEU A 21 6.82 13.07 12.69
C LEU A 21 6.30 13.00 11.25
N HIS A 22 7.21 12.90 10.30
CA HIS A 22 6.86 12.91 8.88
C HIS A 22 6.88 11.48 8.32
N LEU A 23 5.71 10.99 7.91
CA LEU A 23 5.51 9.70 7.25
C LEU A 23 5.16 9.93 5.78
N ALA A 24 5.86 9.29 4.85
CA ALA A 24 5.51 9.40 3.43
C ALA A 24 5.71 8.07 2.70
N GLY A 25 5.02 7.90 1.56
CA GLY A 25 5.21 6.74 0.69
C GLY A 25 3.92 6.09 0.22
N SER A 26 3.67 4.85 0.63
CA SER A 26 2.56 4.03 0.16
C SER A 26 1.19 4.67 0.36
N THR A 27 0.46 4.88 -0.74
CA THR A 27 -0.95 5.30 -0.70
C THR A 27 -1.90 4.19 -0.20
N THR A 28 -1.42 2.96 -0.09
CA THR A 28 -2.16 1.84 0.53
C THR A 28 -2.11 1.93 2.05
N ILE A 29 -0.98 2.35 2.61
CA ILE A 29 -0.77 2.45 4.06
C ILE A 29 -1.27 3.80 4.60
N GLN A 30 -1.25 4.85 3.79
CA GLN A 30 -1.61 6.22 4.17
C GLN A 30 -2.92 6.31 4.96
N PRO A 31 -4.05 5.70 4.56
CA PRO A 31 -5.32 5.82 5.28
C PRO A 31 -5.26 5.32 6.72
N ILE A 32 -4.46 4.28 7.00
CA ILE A 32 -4.26 3.74 8.36
C ILE A 32 -3.70 4.83 9.29
N PHE A 33 -2.67 5.55 8.83
CA PHE A 33 -2.03 6.58 9.64
C PHE A 33 -2.83 7.88 9.70
N GLU A 34 -3.64 8.19 8.70
CA GLU A 34 -4.61 9.29 8.77
C GLU A 34 -5.66 9.01 9.86
N ASP A 35 -6.17 7.79 9.95
CA ASP A 35 -7.10 7.38 11.02
C ASP A 35 -6.45 7.39 12.41
N LEU A 36 -5.16 7.03 12.49
CA LEU A 36 -4.41 7.03 13.74
C LEU A 36 -3.93 8.41 14.18
N LYS A 37 -3.96 9.41 13.31
CA LYS A 37 -3.43 10.75 13.56
C LYS A 37 -3.95 11.38 14.87
N PRO A 38 -5.27 11.39 15.18
CA PRO A 38 -5.75 11.94 16.44
C PRO A 38 -5.21 11.21 17.68
N TYR A 39 -5.08 9.88 17.59
CA TYR A 39 -4.54 9.06 18.67
C TYR A 39 -3.04 9.32 18.88
N MET A 40 -2.27 9.44 17.79
CA MET A 40 -0.85 9.77 17.84
C MET A 40 -0.61 11.12 18.49
N GLN A 41 -1.40 12.13 18.13
CA GLN A 41 -1.33 13.47 18.71
C GLN A 41 -1.62 13.47 20.22
N LYS A 42 -2.66 12.73 20.61
CA LYS A 42 -3.12 12.71 22.01
C LYS A 42 -2.20 11.94 22.96
N ASN A 43 -1.62 10.81 22.48
CA ASN A 43 -0.99 9.82 23.36
C ASN A 43 0.55 9.78 23.24
N PHE A 44 1.12 10.32 22.16
CA PHE A 44 2.57 10.25 21.92
C PHE A 44 3.23 11.63 21.84
N ASP A 45 2.46 12.71 22.03
CA ASP A 45 2.96 14.09 21.87
C ASP A 45 3.67 14.32 20.53
N VAL A 46 3.11 13.74 19.45
CA VAL A 46 3.64 13.89 18.09
C VAL A 46 2.65 14.64 17.23
N SER A 47 3.16 15.45 16.30
CA SER A 47 2.38 16.10 15.24
C SER A 47 2.69 15.40 13.90
N PRO A 48 1.90 14.38 13.50
CA PRO A 48 2.19 13.60 12.30
C PRO A 48 1.82 14.38 11.03
N ILE A 49 2.74 14.35 10.05
CA ILE A 49 2.53 14.75 8.67
C ILE A 49 2.51 13.45 7.86
N ILE A 50 1.43 13.18 7.13
CA ILE A 50 1.22 11.92 6.43
C ILE A 50 1.00 12.20 4.96
N GLU A 51 1.86 11.65 4.10
CA GLU A 51 1.83 11.90 2.66
C GLU A 51 1.87 10.60 1.87
N GLY A 52 1.09 10.55 0.80
CA GLY A 52 1.18 9.50 -0.21
C GLY A 52 2.36 9.73 -1.17
N GLY A 53 2.34 9.02 -2.30
CA GLY A 53 3.32 9.24 -3.37
C GLY A 53 3.93 7.95 -3.92
N GLY A 54 3.80 6.85 -3.19
CA GLY A 54 4.31 5.52 -3.56
C GLY A 54 5.51 5.10 -2.73
N SER A 55 5.68 3.79 -2.59
CA SER A 55 6.70 3.17 -1.74
C SER A 55 8.12 3.60 -2.11
N GLN A 56 8.42 3.66 -3.41
CA GLN A 56 9.74 4.07 -3.89
C GLN A 56 10.06 5.51 -3.50
N LYS A 57 9.12 6.45 -3.71
CA LYS A 57 9.30 7.85 -3.33
C LYS A 57 9.51 8.00 -1.82
N GLY A 58 8.77 7.25 -1.00
CA GLY A 58 8.99 7.24 0.45
C GLY A 58 10.41 6.83 0.83
N LEU A 59 10.93 5.75 0.23
CA LEU A 59 12.31 5.30 0.48
C LEU A 59 13.37 6.29 -0.01
N GLU A 60 13.14 6.96 -1.14
CA GLU A 60 14.03 8.03 -1.64
C GLU A 60 14.06 9.22 -0.69
N MET A 61 12.89 9.68 -0.23
CA MET A 61 12.79 10.77 0.75
C MET A 61 13.46 10.40 2.09
N LEU A 62 13.28 9.15 2.56
CA LEU A 62 13.95 8.63 3.75
C LEU A 62 15.47 8.61 3.57
N GLY A 63 15.95 8.14 2.42
CA GLY A 63 17.37 8.10 2.08
C GLY A 63 18.03 9.48 2.03
N ASN A 64 17.27 10.52 1.72
CA ASN A 64 17.68 11.92 1.71
C ASN A 64 17.39 12.65 3.05
N ASN A 65 16.99 11.95 4.10
CA ASN A 65 16.62 12.50 5.41
C ASN A 65 15.51 13.57 5.34
N MET A 66 14.61 13.49 4.36
CA MET A 66 13.50 14.43 4.20
C MET A 66 12.26 14.01 5.02
N ILE A 67 12.21 12.76 5.46
CA ILE A 67 11.12 12.19 6.27
C ILE A 67 11.70 11.28 7.36
N ASP A 68 10.87 11.00 8.37
CA ASP A 68 11.24 10.12 9.48
C ASP A 68 10.93 8.65 9.21
N ILE A 69 9.80 8.37 8.53
CA ILE A 69 9.30 7.02 8.27
C ILE A 69 8.84 6.90 6.82
N ALA A 70 9.36 5.92 6.10
CA ALA A 70 8.82 5.53 4.80
C ALA A 70 7.76 4.43 4.96
N MET A 71 6.58 4.66 4.40
CA MET A 71 5.51 3.67 4.29
C MET A 71 5.73 2.85 3.03
N VAL A 72 5.94 1.52 3.16
CA VAL A 72 6.31 0.64 2.05
C VAL A 72 5.36 -0.56 1.98
N SER A 73 4.57 -0.67 0.91
CA SER A 73 3.60 -1.76 0.68
C SER A 73 4.11 -2.77 -0.35
N ARG A 74 5.28 -3.29 -0.13
CA ARG A 74 5.94 -4.39 -0.82
C ARG A 74 7.01 -4.99 0.08
N ASP A 75 7.47 -6.17 -0.28
CA ASP A 75 8.62 -6.75 0.38
C ASP A 75 9.86 -5.86 0.17
N LEU A 76 10.68 -5.74 1.20
CA LEU A 76 11.94 -5.00 1.14
C LEU A 76 13.02 -5.87 0.50
N SER A 77 13.86 -5.26 -0.34
CA SER A 77 15.07 -5.91 -0.85
C SER A 77 16.09 -6.13 0.28
N GLU A 78 17.00 -7.07 0.13
CA GLU A 78 18.05 -7.32 1.13
C GLU A 78 18.89 -6.06 1.39
N ALA A 79 19.23 -5.29 0.36
CA ALA A 79 19.94 -4.03 0.50
C ALA A 79 19.15 -2.98 1.32
N GLU A 80 17.81 -2.94 1.19
CA GLU A 80 16.96 -2.06 2.02
C GLU A 80 16.91 -2.53 3.48
N LYS A 81 16.80 -3.84 3.72
CA LYS A 81 16.84 -4.43 5.07
C LYS A 81 18.19 -4.22 5.76
N GLU A 82 19.29 -4.31 5.01
CA GLU A 82 20.63 -4.02 5.53
C GLU A 82 20.82 -2.53 5.86
N LYS A 83 20.25 -1.65 5.04
CA LYS A 83 20.43 -0.19 5.17
C LYS A 83 19.58 0.42 6.28
N TYR A 84 18.35 -0.03 6.47
CA TYR A 84 17.35 0.59 7.33
C TYR A 84 16.89 -0.34 8.45
N ASN A 85 16.31 0.24 9.49
CA ASN A 85 15.42 -0.50 10.38
C ASN A 85 14.02 -0.52 9.78
N TYR A 86 13.26 -1.59 10.04
CA TYR A 86 11.90 -1.71 9.58
C TYR A 86 11.07 -2.58 10.52
N ILE A 87 9.76 -2.43 10.41
CA ILE A 87 8.77 -3.33 11.01
C ILE A 87 7.73 -3.69 9.95
N THR A 88 7.48 -4.98 9.79
CA THR A 88 6.31 -5.48 9.05
C THR A 88 5.14 -5.51 10.03
N PHE A 89 4.14 -4.66 9.81
CA PHE A 89 3.00 -4.56 10.70
C PHE A 89 1.76 -5.27 10.18
N GLY A 90 1.76 -5.65 8.90
CA GLY A 90 0.63 -6.33 8.29
C GLY A 90 0.93 -6.92 6.93
N TYR A 91 -0.08 -7.60 6.39
CA TYR A 91 -0.09 -8.17 5.06
C TYR A 91 -1.33 -7.73 4.29
N ASP A 92 -1.18 -7.62 2.98
CA ASP A 92 -2.23 -7.29 2.04
C ASP A 92 -2.15 -8.22 0.82
N GLY A 93 -3.29 -8.45 0.18
CA GLY A 93 -3.35 -9.16 -1.09
C GLY A 93 -3.62 -8.22 -2.26
N LEU A 94 -3.13 -8.56 -3.46
CA LEU A 94 -3.50 -7.88 -4.68
C LEU A 94 -4.67 -8.61 -5.37
N ALA A 95 -5.82 -7.94 -5.47
CA ALA A 95 -6.97 -8.42 -6.22
C ALA A 95 -6.88 -8.02 -7.69
N ILE A 96 -7.26 -8.93 -8.57
CA ILE A 96 -7.55 -8.64 -9.98
C ILE A 96 -9.02 -8.28 -10.08
N ILE A 97 -9.32 -7.10 -10.61
CA ILE A 97 -10.68 -6.58 -10.70
C ILE A 97 -11.10 -6.32 -12.16
N VAL A 98 -12.35 -6.55 -12.42
CA VAL A 98 -13.04 -6.20 -13.67
C VAL A 98 -14.38 -5.55 -13.35
N HIS A 99 -15.02 -4.94 -14.33
CA HIS A 99 -16.40 -4.44 -14.17
C HIS A 99 -17.37 -5.59 -13.83
N LYS A 100 -18.39 -5.34 -12.97
CA LYS A 100 -19.33 -6.38 -12.53
C LYS A 100 -20.08 -7.07 -13.67
N GLU A 101 -20.33 -6.36 -14.77
CA GLU A 101 -20.99 -6.91 -15.95
C GLU A 101 -20.02 -7.65 -16.90
N ASN A 102 -18.73 -7.68 -16.66
CA ASN A 102 -17.80 -8.48 -17.44
C ASN A 102 -18.14 -9.97 -17.22
N PRO A 103 -18.37 -10.78 -18.28
CA PRO A 103 -18.82 -12.17 -18.14
C PRO A 103 -17.69 -13.14 -17.73
N VAL A 104 -16.45 -12.66 -17.58
CA VAL A 104 -15.33 -13.49 -17.10
C VAL A 104 -15.41 -13.62 -15.59
N ASP A 105 -15.39 -14.87 -15.07
CA ASP A 105 -15.59 -15.13 -13.64
C ASP A 105 -14.34 -15.61 -12.92
N LYS A 106 -13.27 -15.91 -13.62
CA LYS A 106 -11.95 -16.29 -13.10
C LYS A 106 -10.85 -16.02 -14.11
N ILE A 107 -9.63 -15.93 -13.66
CA ILE A 107 -8.46 -15.74 -14.50
C ILE A 107 -7.31 -16.61 -14.01
N SER A 108 -6.51 -17.17 -14.92
CA SER A 108 -5.24 -17.83 -14.56
C SER A 108 -4.08 -16.85 -14.66
N THR A 109 -2.99 -17.17 -13.97
CA THR A 109 -1.72 -16.41 -14.05
C THR A 109 -1.24 -16.24 -15.50
N ASN A 110 -1.37 -17.28 -16.33
CA ASN A 110 -0.97 -17.21 -17.74
C ASN A 110 -1.85 -16.27 -18.54
N GLN A 111 -3.18 -16.34 -18.36
CA GLN A 111 -4.13 -15.43 -19.01
C GLN A 111 -3.89 -13.97 -18.59
N LEU A 112 -3.66 -13.75 -17.28
CA LEU A 112 -3.33 -12.43 -16.76
C LEU A 112 -2.06 -11.88 -17.40
N ARG A 113 -1.01 -12.68 -17.48
CA ARG A 113 0.23 -12.32 -18.17
C ARG A 113 0.02 -12.00 -19.65
N ASP A 114 -0.76 -12.82 -20.34
CA ASP A 114 -1.02 -12.64 -21.78
C ASP A 114 -1.86 -11.39 -22.07
N ILE A 115 -2.80 -11.03 -21.19
CA ILE A 115 -3.53 -9.76 -21.27
C ILE A 115 -2.55 -8.58 -21.06
N TYR A 116 -1.79 -8.61 -19.97
CA TYR A 116 -0.89 -7.50 -19.64
C TYR A 116 0.31 -7.37 -20.60
N SER A 117 0.73 -8.44 -21.25
CA SER A 117 1.73 -8.35 -22.34
C SER A 117 1.13 -7.88 -23.68
N GLY A 118 -0.20 -7.85 -23.80
CA GLY A 118 -0.91 -7.50 -25.03
C GLY A 118 -1.01 -8.64 -26.05
N LYS A 119 -0.77 -9.89 -25.65
CA LYS A 119 -1.03 -11.06 -26.50
C LYS A 119 -2.53 -11.31 -26.63
N ILE A 120 -3.27 -11.27 -25.51
CA ILE A 120 -4.73 -11.27 -25.49
C ILE A 120 -5.18 -9.81 -25.45
N GLN A 121 -5.87 -9.36 -26.50
CA GLN A 121 -6.32 -7.97 -26.62
C GLN A 121 -7.84 -7.82 -26.64
N ASN A 122 -8.58 -8.92 -26.76
CA ASN A 122 -10.03 -8.88 -26.81
C ASN A 122 -10.64 -9.95 -25.91
N TRP A 123 -11.68 -9.58 -25.18
CA TRP A 123 -12.36 -10.46 -24.22
C TRP A 123 -12.98 -11.71 -24.88
N LYS A 124 -13.26 -11.68 -26.21
CA LYS A 124 -13.72 -12.87 -26.94
C LYS A 124 -12.80 -14.08 -26.82
N GLU A 125 -11.50 -13.84 -26.58
CA GLU A 125 -10.50 -14.89 -26.39
C GLU A 125 -10.65 -15.60 -25.02
N MET A 126 -11.30 -14.92 -24.07
CA MET A 126 -11.63 -15.45 -22.74
C MET A 126 -13.09 -15.92 -22.66
N ASN A 127 -14.00 -15.20 -23.33
CA ASN A 127 -15.43 -15.51 -23.39
C ASN A 127 -15.98 -15.05 -24.74
N SER A 128 -16.38 -16.00 -25.58
CA SER A 128 -16.83 -15.76 -26.96
C SER A 128 -18.05 -14.85 -27.09
N LYS A 129 -18.82 -14.67 -26.03
CA LYS A 129 -20.01 -13.79 -26.00
C LYS A 129 -19.68 -12.33 -25.75
N PHE A 130 -18.46 -12.02 -25.24
CA PHE A 130 -18.03 -10.65 -24.94
C PHE A 130 -16.95 -10.20 -25.91
N LYS A 131 -17.38 -9.53 -26.98
CA LYS A 131 -16.51 -9.10 -28.09
C LYS A 131 -16.08 -7.65 -27.93
N SER A 132 -15.34 -7.34 -26.89
CA SER A 132 -14.80 -6.01 -26.60
C SER A 132 -13.30 -6.05 -26.45
N ASP A 133 -12.60 -5.01 -26.90
CA ASP A 133 -11.17 -4.89 -26.67
C ASP A 133 -10.91 -4.65 -25.20
N ILE A 134 -9.81 -5.19 -24.68
CA ILE A 134 -9.47 -5.10 -23.26
C ILE A 134 -8.80 -3.77 -22.97
N THR A 135 -9.38 -2.97 -22.09
CA THR A 135 -8.73 -1.79 -21.49
C THR A 135 -7.88 -2.22 -20.31
N VAL A 136 -6.57 -2.28 -20.50
CA VAL A 136 -5.60 -2.68 -19.46
C VAL A 136 -5.26 -1.49 -18.59
N ILE A 137 -5.47 -1.60 -17.28
CA ILE A 137 -5.09 -0.59 -16.29
C ILE A 137 -3.92 -1.11 -15.46
N SER A 138 -2.81 -0.41 -15.53
CA SER A 138 -1.59 -0.65 -14.75
C SER A 138 -1.40 0.44 -13.70
N LYS A 139 -0.27 0.44 -13.02
CA LYS A 139 0.14 1.46 -12.05
C LYS A 139 1.36 2.24 -12.57
N MET A 140 1.46 3.51 -12.14
CA MET A 140 2.65 4.33 -12.37
C MET A 140 3.87 3.71 -11.67
N LEU A 141 5.06 3.95 -12.23
CA LEU A 141 6.33 3.57 -11.59
C LEU A 141 6.44 4.09 -10.16
N GLY A 142 7.14 3.33 -9.31
CA GLY A 142 7.38 3.67 -7.92
C GLY A 142 6.22 3.30 -6.97
N ARG A 143 5.15 2.70 -7.50
CA ARG A 143 4.05 2.16 -6.69
C ARG A 143 4.37 0.74 -6.25
N GLY A 144 4.39 0.49 -4.92
CA GLY A 144 4.66 -0.86 -4.40
C GLY A 144 3.70 -1.92 -4.93
N THR A 145 2.47 -1.52 -5.29
CA THR A 145 1.49 -2.40 -5.95
C THR A 145 1.95 -2.84 -7.35
N LEU A 146 2.64 -1.95 -8.11
CA LEU A 146 3.22 -2.31 -9.40
C LEU A 146 4.39 -3.29 -9.21
N ASP A 147 5.29 -3.00 -8.28
CA ASP A 147 6.48 -3.83 -8.05
C ASP A 147 6.13 -5.29 -7.79
N ILE A 148 5.13 -5.53 -6.93
CA ILE A 148 4.62 -6.87 -6.62
C ILE A 148 3.97 -7.53 -7.83
N PHE A 149 3.12 -6.78 -8.53
CA PHE A 149 2.43 -7.30 -9.72
C PHE A 149 3.40 -7.69 -10.81
N GLU A 150 4.36 -6.83 -11.15
CA GLU A 150 5.42 -7.10 -12.14
C GLU A 150 6.23 -8.34 -11.80
N HIS A 151 6.61 -8.47 -10.52
CA HIS A 151 7.36 -9.64 -10.06
C HIS A 151 6.55 -10.92 -10.21
N TYR A 152 5.26 -10.88 -9.89
CA TYR A 152 4.36 -12.04 -9.99
C TYR A 152 4.13 -12.47 -11.43
N ILE A 153 3.70 -11.56 -12.31
CA ILE A 153 3.38 -11.90 -13.70
C ILE A 153 4.61 -11.99 -14.61
N LYS A 154 5.84 -11.71 -14.09
CA LYS A 154 7.08 -11.67 -14.85
C LYS A 154 7.03 -10.74 -16.08
N LEU A 155 6.43 -9.59 -15.91
CA LEU A 155 6.46 -8.47 -16.86
C LEU A 155 6.97 -7.22 -16.13
N GLN A 156 7.35 -6.19 -16.89
CA GLN A 156 7.79 -4.91 -16.31
C GLN A 156 7.19 -3.74 -17.09
N SER A 157 7.05 -2.59 -16.45
CA SER A 157 6.61 -1.37 -17.11
C SER A 157 7.54 -1.03 -18.28
N PRO A 158 7.01 -0.58 -19.42
CA PRO A 158 7.84 -0.13 -20.53
C PRO A 158 8.67 1.13 -20.20
N LYS A 159 8.35 1.80 -19.08
CA LYS A 159 9.08 2.98 -18.56
C LYS A 159 10.19 2.62 -17.57
N THR A 160 10.33 1.34 -17.20
CA THR A 160 11.38 0.90 -16.28
C THR A 160 12.74 1.06 -16.93
N THR A 161 13.60 1.89 -16.33
CA THR A 161 14.98 2.10 -16.74
C THR A 161 15.96 1.20 -16.00
N ASN A 162 15.57 0.74 -14.82
CA ASN A 162 16.39 -0.14 -13.98
C ASN A 162 16.21 -1.60 -14.42
N LYS A 163 17.28 -2.22 -14.90
CA LYS A 163 17.29 -3.61 -15.37
C LYS A 163 17.39 -4.63 -14.22
N LYS A 164 16.67 -4.42 -13.12
CA LYS A 164 16.64 -5.37 -12.00
C LYS A 164 16.19 -6.76 -12.46
N TYR A 165 15.24 -6.80 -13.41
CA TYR A 165 14.76 -8.03 -14.04
C TYR A 165 14.75 -7.85 -15.55
N SER A 166 15.12 -8.91 -16.29
CA SER A 166 15.02 -8.94 -17.76
C SER A 166 13.65 -9.47 -18.19
N TYR A 167 12.58 -8.87 -17.65
CA TYR A 167 11.22 -9.28 -18.03
C TYR A 167 10.76 -8.59 -19.31
N PRO A 168 9.88 -9.25 -20.09
CA PRO A 168 9.14 -8.58 -21.17
C PRO A 168 8.30 -7.41 -20.62
N HIS A 169 7.87 -6.53 -21.52
CA HIS A 169 7.13 -5.34 -21.09
C HIS A 169 5.63 -5.58 -21.00
N ILE A 170 5.01 -4.88 -20.04
CA ILE A 170 3.58 -4.60 -20.06
C ILE A 170 3.26 -3.83 -21.34
N THR A 171 2.08 -4.08 -21.92
CA THR A 171 1.65 -3.38 -23.13
C THR A 171 1.73 -1.86 -22.98
N LYS A 172 2.27 -1.18 -24.00
CA LYS A 172 2.33 0.29 -24.03
C LYS A 172 0.95 0.96 -24.10
N LYS A 173 -0.11 0.18 -24.38
CA LYS A 173 -1.51 0.64 -24.40
C LYS A 173 -2.12 0.70 -22.99
N ALA A 174 -1.43 0.15 -21.96
CA ALA A 174 -1.95 0.17 -20.59
C ALA A 174 -2.05 1.60 -20.06
N TRP A 175 -3.18 1.91 -19.43
CA TRP A 175 -3.37 3.15 -18.69
C TRP A 175 -2.68 3.05 -17.33
N GLU A 176 -2.04 4.11 -16.89
CA GLU A 176 -1.27 4.12 -15.64
C GLU A 176 -1.97 4.91 -14.55
N ALA A 177 -2.44 4.23 -13.53
CA ALA A 177 -3.11 4.81 -12.38
C ALA A 177 -2.12 5.18 -11.26
N GLY A 178 -2.36 6.31 -10.60
CA GLY A 178 -1.54 6.80 -9.49
C GLY A 178 -1.85 6.13 -8.15
N ALA A 179 -3.12 5.79 -7.90
CA ALA A 179 -3.60 5.22 -6.65
C ALA A 179 -4.53 4.02 -6.88
N ASN A 180 -4.91 3.30 -5.80
CA ASN A 180 -5.88 2.21 -5.92
C ASN A 180 -7.26 2.73 -6.31
N ASN A 181 -7.66 3.87 -5.75
CA ASN A 181 -8.96 4.48 -6.01
C ASN A 181 -9.14 4.81 -7.49
N ASP A 182 -8.08 5.29 -8.19
CA ASP A 182 -8.14 5.55 -9.63
C ASP A 182 -8.51 4.28 -10.41
N VAL A 183 -7.87 3.13 -10.06
CA VAL A 183 -8.15 1.84 -10.73
C VAL A 183 -9.57 1.39 -10.46
N ILE A 184 -10.05 1.49 -9.21
CA ILE A 184 -11.41 1.10 -8.83
C ILE A 184 -12.44 1.91 -9.62
N VAL A 185 -12.27 3.23 -9.67
CA VAL A 185 -13.17 4.13 -10.42
C VAL A 185 -13.14 3.84 -11.92
N TRP A 186 -11.95 3.66 -12.51
CA TRP A 186 -11.84 3.39 -13.95
C TRP A 186 -12.41 2.04 -14.32
N VAL A 187 -12.13 0.98 -13.54
CA VAL A 187 -12.73 -0.35 -13.78
C VAL A 187 -14.25 -0.32 -13.58
N GLY A 188 -14.74 0.43 -12.60
CA GLY A 188 -16.18 0.60 -12.39
C GLY A 188 -16.88 1.41 -13.49
N GLY A 189 -16.16 2.32 -14.16
CA GLY A 189 -16.69 3.14 -15.25
C GLY A 189 -16.54 2.52 -16.66
N ILE A 190 -15.69 1.50 -16.84
CA ILE A 190 -15.31 0.95 -18.14
C ILE A 190 -15.55 -0.57 -18.14
N LYS A 191 -16.60 -1.02 -18.85
CA LYS A 191 -17.06 -2.43 -18.82
C LYS A 191 -16.01 -3.45 -19.28
N ASP A 192 -15.10 -3.05 -20.15
CA ASP A 192 -14.04 -3.89 -20.71
C ASP A 192 -12.68 -3.71 -20.01
N ALA A 193 -12.64 -2.96 -18.90
CA ALA A 193 -11.41 -2.75 -18.17
C ALA A 193 -11.04 -3.93 -17.27
N ILE A 194 -9.73 -4.14 -17.14
CA ILE A 194 -9.10 -5.00 -16.13
C ILE A 194 -8.03 -4.21 -15.38
N GLY A 195 -7.97 -4.38 -14.07
CA GLY A 195 -6.98 -3.73 -13.22
C GLY A 195 -6.58 -4.59 -12.03
N PHE A 196 -5.61 -4.12 -11.25
CA PHE A 196 -5.19 -4.74 -10.01
C PHE A 196 -5.05 -3.71 -8.89
N VAL A 197 -5.51 -4.07 -7.70
CA VAL A 197 -5.56 -3.19 -6.54
C VAL A 197 -5.31 -3.93 -5.24
N SER A 198 -5.00 -3.21 -4.18
CA SER A 198 -5.05 -3.69 -2.81
C SER A 198 -6.45 -4.19 -2.45
N ILE A 199 -6.53 -5.32 -1.75
CA ILE A 199 -7.81 -5.85 -1.24
C ILE A 199 -8.39 -4.91 -0.19
N GLY A 200 -7.55 -4.34 0.69
CA GLY A 200 -7.99 -3.34 1.65
C GLY A 200 -8.64 -2.14 0.97
N ALA A 201 -8.06 -1.66 -0.13
CA ALA A 201 -8.63 -0.53 -0.87
C ALA A 201 -10.00 -0.84 -1.50
N ILE A 202 -10.28 -2.09 -1.92
CA ILE A 202 -11.61 -2.46 -2.42
C ILE A 202 -12.64 -2.33 -1.29
N LYS A 203 -12.28 -2.80 -0.12
CA LYS A 203 -13.17 -2.83 1.04
C LYS A 203 -13.49 -1.44 1.62
N GLU A 204 -12.63 -0.45 1.38
CA GLU A 204 -12.94 0.95 1.69
C GLU A 204 -14.14 1.47 0.87
N PHE A 205 -14.47 0.80 -0.24
CA PHE A 205 -15.65 1.09 -1.06
C PHE A 205 -16.87 0.21 -0.71
N ASP A 206 -16.78 -0.65 0.32
CA ASP A 206 -17.94 -1.38 0.83
C ASP A 206 -18.98 -0.36 1.31
N GLY A 207 -20.20 -0.44 0.74
CA GLY A 207 -21.26 0.55 0.97
C GLY A 207 -21.42 1.58 -0.15
N TYR A 208 -20.45 1.70 -1.06
CA TYR A 208 -20.63 2.38 -2.35
C TYR A 208 -20.90 1.31 -3.41
N ASP A 209 -22.02 1.35 -4.11
CA ASP A 209 -22.34 0.34 -5.15
C ASP A 209 -21.39 0.47 -6.36
N MET A 210 -20.10 0.23 -6.10
CA MET A 210 -19.07 0.25 -7.16
C MET A 210 -19.26 -0.97 -8.06
N PRO A 211 -19.45 -0.77 -9.38
CA PRO A 211 -19.75 -1.84 -10.30
C PRO A 211 -18.50 -2.66 -10.69
N ILE A 212 -17.77 -3.15 -9.69
CA ILE A 212 -16.59 -3.99 -9.86
C ILE A 212 -16.83 -5.39 -9.30
N LYS A 213 -16.07 -6.37 -9.78
CA LYS A 213 -15.95 -7.68 -9.16
C LYS A 213 -14.49 -8.14 -9.12
N VAL A 214 -14.17 -8.91 -8.10
CA VAL A 214 -12.86 -9.54 -7.92
C VAL A 214 -12.83 -10.88 -8.61
N LEU A 215 -11.85 -11.11 -9.46
CA LEU A 215 -11.64 -12.41 -10.11
C LEU A 215 -10.77 -13.32 -9.22
N PRO A 216 -11.19 -14.58 -9.00
CA PRO A 216 -10.30 -15.61 -8.48
C PRO A 216 -9.08 -15.74 -9.41
N LEU A 217 -7.89 -15.79 -8.84
CA LEU A 217 -6.65 -16.03 -9.54
C LEU A 217 -6.23 -17.49 -9.35
N ASP A 218 -6.04 -18.21 -10.45
CA ASP A 218 -5.81 -19.66 -10.44
C ASP A 218 -6.84 -20.43 -9.58
N SER A 219 -8.11 -19.99 -9.64
CA SER A 219 -9.26 -20.50 -8.86
C SER A 219 -9.18 -20.24 -7.35
N ILE A 220 -8.27 -19.39 -6.87
CA ILE A 220 -8.16 -19.01 -5.46
C ILE A 220 -8.70 -17.59 -5.28
N GLN A 221 -9.69 -17.45 -4.38
CA GLN A 221 -10.23 -16.14 -3.99
C GLN A 221 -9.28 -15.44 -3.01
N PRO A 222 -9.06 -14.11 -3.15
CA PRO A 222 -8.30 -13.34 -2.19
C PRO A 222 -9.15 -13.02 -0.95
N THR A 223 -9.16 -13.93 0.00
CA THR A 223 -9.83 -13.78 1.30
C THR A 223 -8.81 -13.59 2.42
N ASN A 224 -9.25 -13.13 3.59
CA ASN A 224 -8.37 -13.02 4.76
C ASN A 224 -7.68 -14.37 5.07
N ILE A 225 -8.40 -15.49 4.92
CA ILE A 225 -7.87 -16.83 5.16
C ILE A 225 -6.77 -17.17 4.14
N THR A 226 -7.04 -16.96 2.84
CA THR A 226 -6.10 -17.32 1.77
C THR A 226 -4.88 -16.41 1.72
N ILE A 227 -5.00 -15.17 2.19
CA ILE A 227 -3.87 -14.25 2.37
C ILE A 227 -3.04 -14.65 3.58
N GLN A 228 -3.69 -14.91 4.72
CA GLN A 228 -3.01 -15.26 5.97
C GLN A 228 -2.21 -16.57 5.87
N ASN A 229 -2.78 -17.59 5.23
CA ASN A 229 -2.11 -18.87 5.02
C ASN A 229 -1.23 -18.92 3.76
N LYS A 230 -1.13 -17.77 3.05
CA LYS A 230 -0.33 -17.59 1.82
C LYS A 230 -0.72 -18.54 0.67
N SER A 231 -1.94 -19.08 0.66
CA SER A 231 -2.44 -19.85 -0.48
C SER A 231 -2.84 -18.96 -1.65
N TYR A 232 -3.25 -17.71 -1.40
CA TYR A 232 -3.42 -16.71 -2.45
C TYR A 232 -2.06 -16.25 -2.95
N PRO A 233 -1.83 -16.22 -4.29
CA PRO A 233 -0.46 -16.12 -4.82
C PRO A 233 0.14 -14.72 -4.77
N ILE A 234 -0.66 -13.65 -4.64
CA ILE A 234 -0.15 -12.28 -4.62
C ILE A 234 -0.40 -11.64 -3.25
N VAL A 235 0.50 -11.93 -2.32
CA VAL A 235 0.52 -11.34 -0.97
C VAL A 235 1.75 -10.46 -0.82
N ARG A 236 1.64 -9.37 -0.07
CA ARG A 236 2.73 -8.42 0.20
C ARG A 236 2.78 -8.00 1.66
N GLU A 237 3.97 -7.61 2.08
CA GLU A 237 4.19 -6.97 3.37
C GLU A 237 3.78 -5.50 3.36
N LEU A 238 3.29 -5.04 4.52
CA LEU A 238 3.11 -3.63 4.83
C LEU A 238 4.16 -3.24 5.87
N ASN A 239 5.08 -2.37 5.46
CA ASN A 239 6.28 -2.05 6.23
C ASN A 239 6.34 -0.56 6.59
N LEU A 240 6.81 -0.27 7.81
CA LEU A 240 7.34 1.03 8.20
C LEU A 240 8.85 0.93 8.24
N VAL A 241 9.52 1.80 7.50
CA VAL A 241 10.97 1.80 7.32
C VAL A 241 11.55 3.11 7.83
N TYR A 242 12.64 3.06 8.60
CA TYR A 242 13.24 4.24 9.21
C TYR A 242 14.76 4.12 9.35
N GLN A 243 15.45 5.25 9.53
CA GLN A 243 16.90 5.28 9.70
C GLN A 243 17.33 4.57 10.98
N LYS A 244 18.38 3.76 10.92
CA LYS A 244 18.94 3.04 12.08
C LYS A 244 19.35 3.97 13.22
N SER A 245 19.78 5.17 12.91
CA SER A 245 20.19 6.20 13.89
C SER A 245 19.03 6.95 14.54
N ASN A 246 17.79 6.79 14.03
CA ASN A 246 16.63 7.55 14.54
C ASN A 246 15.98 6.85 15.74
N THR A 247 16.52 7.06 16.93
CA THR A 247 16.02 6.47 18.19
C THR A 247 14.62 6.95 18.59
N LYS A 248 14.24 8.18 18.19
CA LYS A 248 12.89 8.72 18.44
C LYS A 248 11.84 7.93 17.68
N VAL A 249 12.10 7.64 16.40
CA VAL A 249 11.22 6.80 15.59
C VAL A 249 11.17 5.38 16.13
N ALA A 250 12.29 4.82 16.58
CA ALA A 250 12.30 3.49 17.17
C ALA A 250 11.37 3.40 18.40
N SER A 251 11.40 4.41 19.30
CA SER A 251 10.48 4.50 20.43
C SER A 251 9.03 4.65 19.99
N PHE A 252 8.74 5.47 18.99
CA PHE A 252 7.41 5.62 18.43
C PHE A 252 6.87 4.30 17.85
N ILE A 253 7.68 3.60 17.06
CA ILE A 253 7.33 2.30 16.46
C ILE A 253 7.00 1.26 17.55
N LYS A 254 7.77 1.22 18.62
CA LYS A 254 7.48 0.33 19.75
C LYS A 254 6.13 0.64 20.40
N ASN A 255 5.76 1.91 20.51
CA ASN A 255 4.49 2.34 21.08
C ASN A 255 3.28 2.10 20.14
N LEU A 256 3.51 1.87 18.84
CA LEU A 256 2.45 1.44 17.91
C LEU A 256 1.99 0.00 18.15
N GLN A 257 2.75 -0.81 18.88
CA GLN A 257 2.38 -2.18 19.22
C GLN A 257 1.31 -2.19 20.33
N ASN A 258 0.10 -1.77 19.99
CA ASN A 258 -1.02 -1.67 20.94
C ASN A 258 -2.36 -2.08 20.27
N PRO A 259 -3.39 -2.44 21.06
CA PRO A 259 -4.66 -2.94 20.52
C PRO A 259 -5.38 -1.98 19.57
N LEU A 260 -5.20 -0.66 19.72
CA LEU A 260 -5.83 0.30 18.82
C LEU A 260 -5.18 0.28 17.43
N PHE A 261 -3.86 0.13 17.36
CA PHE A 261 -3.17 -0.02 16.09
C PHE A 261 -3.64 -1.29 15.36
N ASP A 262 -3.78 -2.38 16.12
CA ASP A 262 -4.27 -3.65 15.59
C ASP A 262 -5.69 -3.53 15.02
N THR A 263 -6.62 -2.94 15.80
CA THR A 263 -7.99 -2.73 15.33
C THR A 263 -8.08 -1.78 14.14
N THR A 264 -7.16 -0.81 14.04
CA THR A 264 -7.10 0.08 12.88
C THR A 264 -6.62 -0.66 11.63
N ILE A 265 -5.61 -1.54 11.74
CA ILE A 265 -5.17 -2.40 10.64
C ILE A 265 -6.33 -3.26 10.14
N GLU A 266 -7.06 -3.91 11.06
CA GLU A 266 -8.21 -4.76 10.74
C GLU A 266 -9.37 -3.96 10.14
N LYS A 267 -9.64 -2.75 10.62
CA LYS A 267 -10.63 -1.82 10.07
C LYS A 267 -10.37 -1.52 8.60
N HIS A 268 -9.10 -1.35 8.23
CA HIS A 268 -8.67 -1.18 6.83
C HIS A 268 -8.52 -2.51 6.08
N HIS A 269 -9.03 -3.61 6.67
CA HIS A 269 -9.10 -4.94 6.05
C HIS A 269 -7.75 -5.54 5.68
N PHE A 270 -6.68 -5.13 6.35
CA PHE A 270 -5.37 -5.75 6.26
C PHE A 270 -5.21 -6.84 7.32
N ILE A 271 -4.33 -7.79 7.05
CA ILE A 271 -4.02 -8.86 7.99
C ILE A 271 -2.86 -8.41 8.86
N ARG A 272 -3.06 -8.42 10.17
CA ARG A 272 -2.02 -8.08 11.13
C ARG A 272 -0.85 -9.05 11.05
N ALA A 273 0.37 -8.54 11.03
CA ALA A 273 1.55 -9.35 11.27
C ALA A 273 1.66 -9.67 12.78
N LYS A 274 2.03 -10.90 13.12
CA LYS A 274 2.47 -11.21 14.49
C LYS A 274 3.82 -10.54 14.68
N TYR A 275 3.94 -9.69 15.69
CA TYR A 275 5.23 -9.14 16.05
C TYR A 275 6.08 -10.26 16.65
N GLU A 276 7.11 -10.68 15.93
CA GLU A 276 8.20 -11.45 16.51
C GLU A 276 9.20 -10.42 17.04
N ASP A 277 9.43 -10.43 18.35
CA ASP A 277 10.55 -9.70 18.95
C ASP A 277 11.85 -10.27 18.36
N LYS A 278 12.43 -9.53 17.41
CA LYS A 278 13.74 -9.85 16.81
C LYS A 278 14.85 -9.16 17.59
#